data_55d23871296e2b45aee37aff8191f919
#
_entry.id   55d23871296e2b45aee37aff8191f919
#
_cell.length_a   1.000
_cell.length_b   1.000
_cell.length_c   1.000
_cell.angle_alpha   90.00
_cell.angle_beta   90.00
_cell.angle_gamma   90.00
#
_symmetry.space_group_name_H-M   'P 1'
#
loop_
_entity.id
_entity.type
_entity.pdbx_description
1 polymer ?
#
loop_
_entity_poly.entity_id
_entity_poly.type
_entity_poly.pdbx_seq_one_letter_code
_entity_poly.pdbx_strand_id
1 'polypeptide(L)'
;MFLQFYDKLTERLRGAGDWVAPLGLRFLLAHEFWTAGVGKFGVGTEAPNWFANQDFIFPFGLLSANANWVLVTWGEILAAIALVLGLFTRFFAFTLLIITVVAIAAVHWPASWDSLGQLWEGYSVSRVMDDGEFRGNFRIPFLFMAMIAPLVFMGGGKLSLDHLLLKFTQRVELIEQRNQDFLAFGIAAFIFGLVAVYLIPLWGVLLLIASAALSGYAFYQRQ
;
A
#
# COMPACT_ATOMS: atom_id res chain seq x y z
N MET A 1 32.10 -24.37 11.16
CA MET A 1 31.73 -24.83 9.80
C MET A 1 30.25 -24.57 9.49
N PHE A 2 29.29 -25.06 10.30
CA PHE A 2 27.85 -24.84 10.05
C PHE A 2 27.45 -23.34 10.05
N LEU A 3 27.84 -22.55 11.06
CA LEU A 3 27.56 -21.13 11.14
C LEU A 3 28.15 -20.35 9.95
N GLN A 4 29.37 -20.64 9.55
CA GLN A 4 30.01 -20.00 8.39
C GLN A 4 29.28 -20.32 7.08
N PHE A 5 28.74 -21.52 6.94
CA PHE A 5 27.89 -21.91 5.79
C PHE A 5 26.58 -21.11 5.80
N TYR A 6 25.92 -21.04 6.96
CA TYR A 6 24.68 -20.28 7.14
C TYR A 6 24.85 -18.80 6.83
N ASP A 7 25.94 -18.18 7.32
CA ASP A 7 26.25 -16.77 7.07
C ASP A 7 26.45 -16.50 5.58
N LYS A 8 27.24 -17.32 4.89
CA LYS A 8 27.46 -17.21 3.44
C LYS A 8 26.18 -17.45 2.62
N LEU A 9 25.33 -18.38 3.04
CA LEU A 9 24.05 -18.62 2.39
C LEU A 9 23.12 -17.43 2.56
N THR A 10 23.02 -16.90 3.78
CA THR A 10 22.19 -15.74 4.12
C THR A 10 22.59 -14.50 3.31
N GLU A 11 23.90 -14.24 3.20
CA GLU A 11 24.42 -13.12 2.38
C GLU A 11 23.99 -13.27 0.92
N ARG A 12 24.12 -14.46 0.33
CA ARG A 12 23.72 -14.71 -1.05
C ARG A 12 22.23 -14.62 -1.28
N LEU A 13 21.43 -15.14 -0.34
CA LEU A 13 19.97 -15.03 -0.40
C LEU A 13 19.50 -13.57 -0.29
N ARG A 14 20.12 -12.76 0.55
CA ARG A 14 19.85 -11.31 0.60
C ARG A 14 20.18 -10.63 -0.72
N GLY A 15 21.34 -10.93 -1.31
CA GLY A 15 21.74 -10.38 -2.61
C GLY A 15 20.76 -10.78 -3.73
N ALA A 16 20.32 -12.04 -3.77
CA ALA A 16 19.31 -12.49 -4.72
C ALA A 16 17.92 -11.88 -4.43
N GLY A 17 17.59 -11.70 -3.15
CA GLY A 17 16.33 -11.10 -2.70
C GLY A 17 16.12 -9.69 -3.23
N ASP A 18 17.18 -8.88 -3.35
CA ASP A 18 17.12 -7.53 -3.93
C ASP A 18 16.66 -7.51 -5.40
N TRP A 19 16.80 -8.63 -6.10
CA TRP A 19 16.37 -8.78 -7.49
C TRP A 19 14.98 -9.41 -7.59
N VAL A 20 14.76 -10.52 -6.89
CA VAL A 20 13.61 -11.40 -7.09
C VAL A 20 12.37 -10.92 -6.34
N ALA A 21 12.53 -10.52 -5.08
CA ALA A 21 11.38 -10.21 -4.22
C ALA A 21 10.59 -8.98 -4.71
N PRO A 22 11.21 -7.81 -5.00
CA PRO A 22 10.46 -6.68 -5.54
C PRO A 22 9.86 -6.96 -6.91
N LEU A 23 10.55 -7.74 -7.75
CA LEU A 23 10.06 -8.11 -9.08
C LEU A 23 8.78 -8.95 -8.99
N GLY A 24 8.79 -9.99 -8.15
CA GLY A 24 7.64 -10.86 -7.95
C GLY A 24 6.42 -10.09 -7.42
N LEU A 25 6.62 -9.24 -6.41
CA LEU A 25 5.55 -8.39 -5.87
C LEU A 25 4.98 -7.43 -6.92
N ARG A 26 5.85 -6.80 -7.72
CA ARG A 26 5.43 -5.88 -8.76
C ARG A 26 4.57 -6.56 -9.82
N PHE A 27 4.98 -7.71 -10.33
CA PHE A 27 4.21 -8.42 -11.36
C PHE A 27 2.87 -8.94 -10.82
N LEU A 28 2.86 -9.48 -9.61
CA LEU A 28 1.63 -9.97 -8.99
C LEU A 28 0.64 -8.84 -8.78
N LEU A 29 1.06 -7.74 -8.14
CA LEU A 29 0.21 -6.59 -7.93
C LEU A 29 -0.21 -5.92 -9.25
N ALA A 30 0.69 -5.83 -10.23
CA ALA A 30 0.37 -5.29 -11.54
C ALA A 30 -0.73 -6.10 -12.23
N HIS A 31 -0.71 -7.44 -12.13
CA HIS A 31 -1.76 -8.29 -12.69
C HIS A 31 -3.12 -8.02 -12.05
N GLU A 32 -3.16 -7.99 -10.71
CA GLU A 32 -4.41 -7.79 -9.96
C GLU A 32 -5.02 -6.40 -10.25
N PHE A 33 -4.21 -5.34 -10.16
CA PHE A 33 -4.70 -3.98 -10.39
C PHE A 33 -4.98 -3.67 -11.86
N TRP A 34 -4.24 -4.29 -12.79
CA TRP A 34 -4.58 -4.22 -14.22
C TRP A 34 -5.95 -4.82 -14.50
N THR A 35 -6.21 -6.01 -13.99
CA THR A 35 -7.50 -6.70 -14.16
C THR A 35 -8.65 -5.88 -13.56
N ALA A 36 -8.45 -5.32 -12.37
CA ALA A 36 -9.44 -4.47 -11.72
C ALA A 36 -9.67 -3.16 -12.49
N GLY A 37 -8.60 -2.49 -12.91
CA GLY A 37 -8.69 -1.22 -13.63
C GLY A 37 -9.30 -1.35 -15.02
N VAL A 38 -8.89 -2.36 -15.80
CA VAL A 38 -9.46 -2.62 -17.13
C VAL A 38 -10.93 -3.04 -17.02
N GLY A 39 -11.29 -3.83 -16.02
CA GLY A 39 -12.69 -4.16 -15.76
C GLY A 39 -13.53 -2.91 -15.51
N LYS A 40 -13.05 -1.96 -14.70
CA LYS A 40 -13.72 -0.68 -14.47
C LYS A 40 -13.76 0.20 -15.74
N PHE A 41 -12.66 0.24 -16.48
CA PHE A 41 -12.59 0.99 -17.74
C PHE A 41 -13.63 0.50 -18.76
N GLY A 42 -13.88 -0.81 -18.82
CA GLY A 42 -14.90 -1.41 -19.69
C GLY A 42 -16.34 -0.98 -19.34
N VAL A 43 -16.60 -0.55 -18.11
CA VAL A 43 -17.91 -0.01 -17.69
C VAL A 43 -18.12 1.42 -18.20
N GLY A 44 -17.04 2.17 -18.43
CA GLY A 44 -17.08 3.56 -18.87
C GLY A 44 -16.77 4.55 -17.74
N THR A 45 -17.14 5.82 -17.95
CA THR A 45 -16.83 6.92 -17.02
C THR A 45 -17.90 7.17 -15.97
N GLU A 46 -19.08 6.56 -16.12
CA GLU A 46 -20.18 6.66 -15.17
C GLU A 46 -20.03 5.59 -14.09
N ALA A 47 -20.04 6.03 -12.85
CA ALA A 47 -19.97 5.14 -11.72
C ALA A 47 -21.21 4.24 -11.64
N PRO A 48 -21.08 2.92 -11.53
CA PRO A 48 -22.22 2.03 -11.34
C PRO A 48 -22.89 2.31 -9.98
N ASN A 49 -24.18 2.00 -9.89
CA ASN A 49 -25.00 2.33 -8.71
C ASN A 49 -24.39 1.81 -7.40
N TRP A 50 -23.82 0.60 -7.41
CA TRP A 50 -23.21 0.03 -6.22
C TRP A 50 -22.02 0.85 -5.71
N PHE A 51 -21.26 1.50 -6.61
CA PHE A 51 -20.14 2.35 -6.27
C PHE A 51 -20.61 3.76 -5.90
N ALA A 52 -21.59 4.29 -6.64
CA ALA A 52 -22.13 5.63 -6.41
C ALA A 52 -22.82 5.78 -5.04
N ASN A 53 -23.32 4.67 -4.48
CA ASN A 53 -23.99 4.62 -3.18
C ASN A 53 -23.03 4.37 -2.00
N GLN A 54 -21.69 4.36 -2.25
CA GLN A 54 -20.71 4.21 -1.16
C GLN A 54 -20.45 5.56 -0.49
N ASP A 55 -20.31 5.52 0.82
CA ASP A 55 -19.90 6.67 1.63
C ASP A 55 -18.38 6.81 1.63
N PHE A 56 -17.87 7.62 0.71
CA PHE A 56 -16.44 7.91 0.65
C PHE A 56 -16.04 8.93 1.72
N ILE A 57 -15.01 8.59 2.48
CA ILE A 57 -14.45 9.47 3.51
C ILE A 57 -13.57 10.57 2.89
N PHE A 58 -13.34 11.64 3.66
CA PHE A 58 -12.43 12.74 3.26
C PHE A 58 -11.05 12.21 2.82
N PRO A 59 -10.45 12.72 1.73
CA PRO A 59 -10.95 13.81 0.86
C PRO A 59 -11.89 13.34 -0.27
N PHE A 60 -12.06 12.04 -0.48
CA PHE A 60 -12.79 11.48 -1.61
C PHE A 60 -14.30 11.74 -1.56
N GLY A 61 -14.85 11.90 -0.35
CA GLY A 61 -16.24 12.32 -0.16
C GLY A 61 -16.56 13.72 -0.68
N LEU A 62 -15.53 14.55 -0.98
CA LEU A 62 -15.70 15.86 -1.62
C LEU A 62 -15.88 15.77 -3.14
N LEU A 63 -15.61 14.63 -3.73
CA LEU A 63 -15.69 14.38 -5.16
C LEU A 63 -17.01 13.72 -5.54
N SER A 64 -17.45 13.93 -6.78
CA SER A 64 -18.57 13.15 -7.30
C SER A 64 -18.21 11.67 -7.44
N ALA A 65 -19.22 10.79 -7.40
CA ALA A 65 -19.01 9.36 -7.59
C ALA A 65 -18.31 9.05 -8.94
N ASN A 66 -18.69 9.76 -10.01
CA ASN A 66 -18.05 9.59 -11.32
C ASN A 66 -16.57 10.03 -11.30
N ALA A 67 -16.23 11.12 -10.59
CA ALA A 67 -14.84 11.52 -10.44
C ALA A 67 -14.01 10.48 -9.68
N ASN A 68 -14.53 9.95 -8.58
CA ASN A 68 -13.89 8.88 -7.83
C ASN A 68 -13.74 7.62 -8.68
N TRP A 69 -14.76 7.26 -9.48
CA TRP A 69 -14.71 6.11 -10.38
C TRP A 69 -13.60 6.24 -11.42
N VAL A 70 -13.48 7.40 -12.07
CA VAL A 70 -12.42 7.69 -13.05
C VAL A 70 -11.05 7.68 -12.38
N LEU A 71 -10.92 8.30 -11.21
CA LEU A 71 -9.64 8.32 -10.45
C LEU A 71 -9.16 6.92 -10.08
N VAL A 72 -10.03 6.07 -9.54
CA VAL A 72 -9.63 4.71 -9.17
C VAL A 72 -9.30 3.88 -10.41
N THR A 73 -10.10 3.98 -11.47
CA THR A 73 -9.88 3.26 -12.74
C THR A 73 -8.49 3.56 -13.31
N TRP A 74 -8.19 4.83 -13.53
CA TRP A 74 -6.91 5.23 -14.08
C TRP A 74 -5.75 5.07 -13.11
N GLY A 75 -6.00 5.27 -11.82
CA GLY A 75 -5.01 5.01 -10.77
C GLY A 75 -4.53 3.56 -10.79
N GLU A 76 -5.44 2.59 -10.88
CA GLU A 76 -5.11 1.17 -10.98
C GLU A 76 -4.37 0.84 -12.28
N ILE A 77 -4.84 1.31 -13.45
CA ILE A 77 -4.23 1.05 -14.75
C ILE A 77 -2.81 1.62 -14.81
N LEU A 78 -2.64 2.90 -14.48
CA LEU A 78 -1.34 3.56 -14.54
C LEU A 78 -0.36 2.95 -13.55
N ALA A 79 -0.82 2.63 -12.34
CA ALA A 79 0.01 1.98 -11.34
C ALA A 79 0.43 0.57 -11.79
N ALA A 80 -0.48 -0.21 -12.39
CA ALA A 80 -0.14 -1.52 -12.93
C ALA A 80 0.97 -1.46 -13.99
N ILE A 81 0.86 -0.53 -14.95
CA ILE A 81 1.90 -0.31 -15.98
C ILE A 81 3.21 0.10 -15.32
N ALA A 82 3.17 1.06 -14.39
CA ALA A 82 4.33 1.56 -13.70
C ALA A 82 5.03 0.48 -12.87
N LEU A 83 4.27 -0.39 -12.21
CA LEU A 83 4.81 -1.53 -11.46
C LEU A 83 5.48 -2.55 -12.37
N VAL A 84 4.90 -2.89 -13.53
CA VAL A 84 5.56 -3.77 -14.52
C VAL A 84 6.92 -3.20 -14.92
N LEU A 85 6.97 -1.93 -15.26
CA LEU A 85 8.19 -1.23 -15.65
C LEU A 85 9.16 -1.00 -14.49
N GLY A 86 8.65 -0.97 -13.26
CA GLY A 86 9.41 -0.53 -12.09
C GLY A 86 9.78 0.95 -12.18
N LEU A 87 8.85 1.78 -12.67
CA LEU A 87 9.03 3.21 -12.84
C LEU A 87 8.23 3.97 -11.77
N PHE A 88 8.89 4.88 -11.03
CA PHE A 88 8.31 5.56 -9.88
C PHE A 88 7.60 4.60 -8.93
N THR A 89 8.24 3.45 -8.67
CA THR A 89 7.63 2.31 -7.95
C THR A 89 7.06 2.72 -6.60
N ARG A 90 7.80 3.53 -5.80
CA ARG A 90 7.32 3.97 -4.49
C ARG A 90 6.07 4.83 -4.58
N PHE A 91 6.01 5.74 -5.55
CA PHE A 91 4.87 6.62 -5.76
C PHE A 91 3.62 5.82 -6.15
N PHE A 92 3.73 4.94 -7.16
CA PHE A 92 2.59 4.14 -7.60
C PHE A 92 2.19 3.07 -6.59
N ALA A 93 3.13 2.49 -5.85
CA ALA A 93 2.81 1.61 -4.73
C ALA A 93 2.05 2.38 -3.63
N PHE A 94 2.46 3.59 -3.28
CA PHE A 94 1.73 4.41 -2.32
C PHE A 94 0.33 4.80 -2.84
N THR A 95 0.19 5.13 -4.12
CA THR A 95 -1.12 5.37 -4.75
C THR A 95 -2.04 4.15 -4.61
N LEU A 96 -1.52 2.94 -4.91
CA LEU A 96 -2.29 1.70 -4.72
C LEU A 96 -2.62 1.42 -3.26
N LEU A 97 -1.73 1.77 -2.33
CA LEU A 97 -2.00 1.66 -0.90
C LEU A 97 -3.20 2.52 -0.50
N ILE A 98 -3.25 3.77 -0.95
CA ILE A 98 -4.39 4.66 -0.69
C ILE A 98 -5.67 4.14 -1.36
N ILE A 99 -5.62 3.75 -2.63
CA ILE A 99 -6.78 3.16 -3.32
C ILE A 99 -7.31 1.96 -2.54
N THR A 100 -6.42 1.07 -2.11
CA THR A 100 -6.80 -0.17 -1.40
C THR A 100 -7.40 0.13 -0.03
N VAL A 101 -6.83 1.06 0.74
CA VAL A 101 -7.38 1.40 2.07
C VAL A 101 -8.73 2.09 1.96
N VAL A 102 -8.91 2.96 0.96
CA VAL A 102 -10.21 3.60 0.70
C VAL A 102 -11.25 2.56 0.27
N ALA A 103 -10.86 1.60 -0.59
CA ALA A 103 -11.74 0.50 -0.96
C ALA A 103 -12.11 -0.39 0.24
N ILE A 104 -11.17 -0.67 1.15
CA ILE A 104 -11.47 -1.37 2.39
C ILE A 104 -12.49 -0.57 3.20
N ALA A 105 -12.24 0.69 3.46
CA ALA A 105 -13.09 1.52 4.30
C ALA A 105 -14.50 1.69 3.74
N ALA A 106 -14.63 1.90 2.42
CA ALA A 106 -15.92 2.17 1.78
C ALA A 106 -16.73 0.91 1.48
N VAL A 107 -16.06 -0.23 1.18
CA VAL A 107 -16.75 -1.40 0.61
C VAL A 107 -16.59 -2.67 1.46
N HIS A 108 -15.44 -2.85 2.10
CA HIS A 108 -15.05 -4.12 2.70
C HIS A 108 -14.98 -4.11 4.23
N TRP A 109 -14.97 -2.93 4.84
CA TRP A 109 -14.92 -2.79 6.30
C TRP A 109 -16.28 -3.06 6.93
N PRO A 110 -16.35 -3.75 8.08
CA PRO A 110 -17.64 -3.95 8.76
C PRO A 110 -18.24 -2.61 9.19
N ALA A 111 -19.56 -2.46 9.05
CA ALA A 111 -20.26 -1.22 9.39
C ALA A 111 -20.17 -0.89 10.90
N SER A 112 -20.14 -1.91 11.75
CA SER A 112 -19.90 -1.79 13.19
C SER A 112 -19.07 -2.95 13.70
N TRP A 113 -18.27 -2.72 14.72
CA TRP A 113 -17.53 -3.75 15.44
C TRP A 113 -17.24 -3.27 16.87
N ASP A 114 -17.48 -4.14 17.83
CA ASP A 114 -17.30 -3.85 19.26
C ASP A 114 -16.09 -4.60 19.85
N SER A 115 -15.53 -5.52 19.09
CA SER A 115 -14.40 -6.34 19.53
C SER A 115 -13.45 -6.72 18.38
N LEU A 116 -12.19 -7.00 18.71
CA LEU A 116 -11.22 -7.56 17.76
C LEU A 116 -11.66 -8.92 17.19
N GLY A 117 -12.51 -9.66 17.91
CA GLY A 117 -13.09 -10.91 17.43
C GLY A 117 -13.96 -10.69 16.20
N GLN A 118 -14.83 -9.68 16.22
CA GLN A 118 -15.69 -9.32 15.08
C GLN A 118 -14.85 -8.83 13.87
N LEU A 119 -13.79 -8.06 14.11
CA LEU A 119 -12.85 -7.72 13.03
C LEU A 119 -12.19 -8.96 12.43
N TRP A 120 -11.84 -9.95 13.28
CA TRP A 120 -11.27 -11.20 12.81
C TRP A 120 -12.26 -12.01 11.97
N GLU A 121 -13.54 -11.99 12.28
CA GLU A 121 -14.59 -12.58 11.45
C GLU A 121 -14.60 -11.93 10.05
N GLY A 122 -14.62 -10.60 9.97
CA GLY A 122 -14.55 -9.88 8.70
C GLY A 122 -13.27 -10.14 7.89
N TYR A 123 -12.17 -10.50 8.56
CA TYR A 123 -10.95 -10.96 7.91
C TYR A 123 -11.04 -12.41 7.43
N SER A 124 -11.62 -13.31 8.22
CA SER A 124 -11.60 -14.76 7.97
C SER A 124 -12.59 -15.20 6.90
N VAL A 125 -13.63 -14.41 6.63
CA VAL A 125 -14.74 -14.79 5.73
C VAL A 125 -14.67 -14.02 4.41
N SER A 126 -14.88 -14.71 3.31
CA SER A 126 -14.82 -14.11 1.97
C SER A 126 -16.13 -13.47 1.50
N ARG A 127 -17.24 -13.77 2.14
CA ARG A 127 -18.56 -13.14 1.94
C ARG A 127 -19.36 -13.26 3.21
N VAL A 128 -19.87 -12.16 3.72
CA VAL A 128 -20.68 -12.23 4.91
C VAL A 128 -21.86 -11.30 4.83
N MET A 129 -22.98 -11.89 4.44
CA MET A 129 -24.28 -11.46 4.88
C MET A 129 -24.72 -12.51 5.91
N ASP A 130 -24.63 -12.20 7.17
CA ASP A 130 -25.13 -13.03 8.24
C ASP A 130 -26.28 -12.26 8.90
N ASP A 131 -27.48 -12.87 8.93
CA ASP A 131 -28.71 -12.24 9.41
C ASP A 131 -29.06 -10.88 8.75
N GLY A 132 -28.62 -10.66 7.50
CA GLY A 132 -28.83 -9.42 6.76
C GLY A 132 -27.84 -8.30 7.06
N GLU A 133 -26.86 -8.51 7.94
CA GLU A 133 -25.81 -7.56 8.25
C GLU A 133 -24.49 -7.88 7.51
N PHE A 134 -23.84 -6.83 7.00
CA PHE A 134 -22.52 -6.95 6.37
C PHE A 134 -21.43 -6.92 7.45
N ARG A 135 -20.74 -8.05 7.64
CA ARG A 135 -19.69 -8.22 8.64
C ARG A 135 -18.27 -7.91 8.12
N GLY A 136 -18.16 -7.50 6.88
CA GLY A 136 -16.89 -7.22 6.24
C GLY A 136 -16.29 -8.41 5.49
N ASN A 137 -15.39 -8.12 4.55
CA ASN A 137 -14.66 -9.13 3.76
C ASN A 137 -13.29 -8.57 3.31
N PHE A 138 -12.56 -7.95 4.22
CA PHE A 138 -11.37 -7.15 3.89
C PHE A 138 -10.07 -7.97 3.77
N ARG A 139 -10.12 -9.32 3.86
CA ARG A 139 -8.91 -10.16 3.82
C ARG A 139 -8.07 -9.96 2.56
N ILE A 140 -8.67 -10.01 1.38
CA ILE A 140 -7.95 -9.89 0.12
C ILE A 140 -7.33 -8.49 -0.05
N PRO A 141 -8.10 -7.39 0.13
CA PRO A 141 -7.50 -6.06 0.09
C PRO A 141 -6.42 -5.83 1.16
N PHE A 142 -6.57 -6.42 2.35
CA PHE A 142 -5.56 -6.35 3.40
C PHE A 142 -4.26 -7.05 3.00
N LEU A 143 -4.35 -8.21 2.34
CA LEU A 143 -3.18 -8.90 1.78
C LEU A 143 -2.51 -8.07 0.68
N PHE A 144 -3.28 -7.36 -0.15
CA PHE A 144 -2.71 -6.41 -1.12
C PHE A 144 -1.94 -5.29 -0.42
N MET A 145 -2.48 -4.70 0.64
CA MET A 145 -1.75 -3.71 1.43
C MET A 145 -0.43 -4.26 1.99
N ALA A 146 -0.45 -5.49 2.52
CA ALA A 146 0.76 -6.16 3.03
C ALA A 146 1.81 -6.41 1.93
N MET A 147 1.39 -6.69 0.69
CA MET A 147 2.28 -6.86 -0.46
C MET A 147 2.75 -5.51 -1.05
N ILE A 148 1.95 -4.47 -0.98
CA ILE A 148 2.29 -3.13 -1.44
C ILE A 148 3.31 -2.46 -0.51
N ALA A 149 3.17 -2.63 0.81
CA ALA A 149 4.02 -1.97 1.80
C ALA A 149 5.53 -2.15 1.55
N PRO A 150 6.06 -3.36 1.27
CA PRO A 150 7.47 -3.52 0.89
C PRO A 150 7.89 -2.65 -0.30
N LEU A 151 7.04 -2.49 -1.32
CA LEU A 151 7.37 -1.67 -2.50
C LEU A 151 7.41 -0.18 -2.17
N VAL A 152 6.58 0.30 -1.25
CA VAL A 152 6.63 1.68 -0.75
C VAL A 152 7.97 1.96 -0.07
N PHE A 153 8.44 1.06 0.79
CA PHE A 153 9.66 1.27 1.57
C PHE A 153 10.95 0.90 0.81
N MET A 154 10.93 -0.20 0.05
CA MET A 154 12.13 -0.72 -0.63
C MET A 154 12.25 -0.27 -2.09
N GLY A 155 11.12 0.09 -2.73
CA GLY A 155 11.10 0.45 -4.16
C GLY A 155 11.08 -0.75 -5.10
N GLY A 156 11.39 -0.51 -6.38
CA GLY A 156 11.25 -1.47 -7.46
C GLY A 156 12.32 -2.57 -7.56
N GLY A 157 13.36 -2.51 -6.72
CA GLY A 157 14.47 -3.45 -6.75
C GLY A 157 15.45 -3.20 -7.93
N LYS A 158 16.43 -4.08 -8.07
CA LYS A 158 17.52 -3.92 -9.06
C LYS A 158 17.05 -4.12 -10.51
N LEU A 159 15.98 -4.88 -10.75
CA LEU A 159 15.35 -5.04 -12.07
C LEU A 159 14.19 -4.04 -12.24
N SER A 160 14.50 -2.75 -12.26
CA SER A 160 13.51 -1.68 -12.40
C SER A 160 14.06 -0.51 -13.21
N LEU A 161 13.18 0.25 -13.86
CA LEU A 161 13.57 1.51 -14.50
C LEU A 161 14.03 2.54 -13.46
N ASP A 162 13.50 2.51 -12.24
CA ASP A 162 13.99 3.35 -11.14
C ASP A 162 15.49 3.12 -10.89
N HIS A 163 15.93 1.85 -10.85
CA HIS A 163 17.34 1.52 -10.65
C HIS A 163 18.19 1.96 -11.86
N LEU A 164 17.67 1.79 -13.06
CA LEU A 164 18.36 2.23 -14.28
C LEU A 164 18.52 3.75 -14.31
N LEU A 165 17.50 4.52 -13.95
CA LEU A 165 17.55 5.97 -13.84
C LEU A 165 18.57 6.42 -12.80
N LEU A 166 18.65 5.74 -11.64
CA LEU A 166 19.67 6.05 -10.62
C LEU A 166 21.09 5.77 -11.12
N LYS A 167 21.28 4.73 -11.94
CA LYS A 167 22.57 4.48 -12.60
C LYS A 167 22.95 5.59 -13.57
N PHE A 168 22.03 6.01 -14.43
CA PHE A 168 22.28 7.09 -15.40
C PHE A 168 22.56 8.43 -14.71
N THR A 169 21.91 8.70 -13.59
CA THR A 169 22.11 9.93 -12.81
C THR A 169 23.28 9.84 -11.82
N GLN A 170 24.01 8.72 -11.79
CA GLN A 170 25.14 8.45 -10.86
C GLN A 170 24.73 8.55 -9.37
N ARG A 171 23.49 8.18 -9.04
CA ARG A 171 22.92 8.23 -7.69
C ARG A 171 22.66 6.85 -7.09
N VAL A 172 23.38 5.82 -7.54
CA VAL A 172 23.17 4.43 -7.06
C VAL A 172 23.42 4.33 -5.55
N GLU A 173 24.29 5.15 -4.99
CA GLU A 173 24.56 5.22 -3.54
C GLU A 173 23.30 5.44 -2.69
N LEU A 174 22.26 6.11 -3.24
CA LEU A 174 20.99 6.31 -2.53
C LEU A 174 20.23 5.00 -2.26
N ILE A 175 20.52 3.93 -3.00
CA ILE A 175 19.92 2.62 -2.79
C ILE A 175 20.63 1.87 -1.65
N GLU A 176 21.92 2.08 -1.52
CA GLU A 176 22.77 1.39 -0.54
C GLU A 176 22.72 2.06 0.83
N GLN A 177 22.50 3.39 0.86
CA GLN A 177 22.32 4.13 2.10
C GLN A 177 20.99 3.80 2.76
N ARG A 178 21.05 3.15 3.92
CA ARG A 178 19.88 2.82 4.75
C ARG A 178 19.98 3.62 6.05
N ASN A 179 19.35 4.78 6.06
CA ASN A 179 19.24 5.58 7.28
C ASN A 179 18.15 4.96 8.17
N GLN A 180 18.56 4.45 9.33
CA GLN A 180 17.66 3.92 10.36
C GLN A 180 17.63 4.90 11.54
N ASP A 181 17.19 6.12 11.27
CA ASP A 181 17.11 7.21 12.23
C ASP A 181 15.64 7.51 12.63
N PHE A 182 15.48 8.42 13.56
CA PHE A 182 14.15 8.84 14.02
C PHE A 182 13.27 9.40 12.90
N LEU A 183 13.88 10.04 11.89
CA LEU A 183 13.14 10.54 10.72
C LEU A 183 12.59 9.39 9.87
N ALA A 184 13.38 8.33 9.65
CA ALA A 184 12.93 7.16 8.91
C ALA A 184 11.73 6.48 9.60
N PHE A 185 11.79 6.32 10.93
CA PHE A 185 10.66 5.79 11.71
C PHE A 185 9.47 6.75 11.75
N GLY A 186 9.72 8.07 11.78
CA GLY A 186 8.69 9.10 11.66
C GLY A 186 7.93 9.00 10.34
N ILE A 187 8.63 8.83 9.21
CA ILE A 187 8.03 8.63 7.89
C ILE A 187 7.21 7.33 7.85
N ALA A 188 7.73 6.24 8.41
CA ALA A 188 6.99 4.98 8.48
C ALA A 188 5.71 5.13 9.31
N ALA A 189 5.78 5.76 10.48
CA ALA A 189 4.62 6.03 11.32
C ALA A 189 3.60 6.94 10.61
N PHE A 190 4.05 7.89 9.78
CA PHE A 190 3.18 8.72 8.95
C PHE A 190 2.38 7.89 7.94
N ILE A 191 3.07 7.05 7.17
CA ILE A 191 2.44 6.20 6.15
C ILE A 191 1.42 5.25 6.79
N PHE A 192 1.80 4.56 7.86
CA PHE A 192 0.88 3.67 8.57
C PHE A 192 -0.25 4.44 9.29
N GLY A 193 0.03 5.63 9.78
CA GLY A 193 -0.97 6.51 10.37
C GLY A 193 -2.02 6.96 9.37
N LEU A 194 -1.62 7.34 8.15
CA LEU A 194 -2.54 7.65 7.06
C LEU A 194 -3.45 6.47 6.72
N VAL A 195 -2.92 5.27 6.67
CA VAL A 195 -3.71 4.05 6.43
C VAL A 195 -4.66 3.77 7.59
N ALA A 196 -4.14 3.79 8.82
CA ALA A 196 -4.90 3.43 10.01
C ALA A 196 -6.02 4.42 10.33
N VAL A 197 -5.87 5.72 10.00
CA VAL A 197 -6.92 6.71 10.27
C VAL A 197 -8.23 6.40 9.54
N TYR A 198 -8.16 5.72 8.40
CA TYR A 198 -9.32 5.29 7.64
C TYR A 198 -10.02 4.06 8.22
N LEU A 199 -9.30 3.18 8.90
CA LEU A 199 -9.81 1.90 9.40
C LEU A 199 -10.07 1.93 10.91
N ILE A 200 -9.12 2.46 11.67
CA ILE A 200 -9.16 2.55 13.12
C ILE A 200 -8.68 3.95 13.53
N PRO A 201 -9.56 4.98 13.50
CA PRO A 201 -9.17 6.38 13.63
C PRO A 201 -8.29 6.69 14.84
N LEU A 202 -8.57 6.10 16.01
CA LEU A 202 -7.75 6.30 17.21
C LEU A 202 -6.29 5.89 17.00
N TRP A 203 -6.04 4.70 16.46
CA TRP A 203 -4.69 4.23 16.18
C TRP A 203 -4.00 5.05 15.11
N GLY A 204 -4.75 5.48 14.08
CA GLY A 204 -4.25 6.35 13.04
C GLY A 204 -3.75 7.69 13.60
N VAL A 205 -4.56 8.34 14.44
CA VAL A 205 -4.17 9.61 15.09
C VAL A 205 -2.95 9.44 16.00
N LEU A 206 -2.89 8.36 16.80
CA LEU A 206 -1.72 8.08 17.64
C LEU A 206 -0.45 7.88 16.83
N LEU A 207 -0.51 7.19 15.69
CA LEU A 207 0.63 7.01 14.78
C LEU A 207 1.05 8.34 14.13
N LEU A 208 0.10 9.20 13.75
CA LEU A 208 0.42 10.52 13.20
C LEU A 208 1.08 11.44 14.26
N ILE A 209 0.63 11.39 15.50
CA ILE A 209 1.27 12.10 16.62
C ILE A 209 2.69 11.55 16.84
N ALA A 210 2.86 10.24 16.87
CA ALA A 210 4.18 9.61 17.00
C ALA A 210 5.10 10.00 15.83
N SER A 211 4.58 10.06 14.59
CA SER A 211 5.32 10.54 13.42
C SER A 211 5.83 11.97 13.61
N ALA A 212 4.95 12.88 14.05
CA ALA A 212 5.32 14.28 14.29
C ALA A 212 6.40 14.39 15.38
N ALA A 213 6.27 13.63 16.47
CA ALA A 213 7.25 13.61 17.55
C ALA A 213 8.62 13.08 17.11
N LEU A 214 8.65 11.95 16.40
CA LEU A 214 9.89 11.35 15.90
C LEU A 214 10.59 12.25 14.88
N SER A 215 9.83 12.81 13.96
CA SER A 215 10.38 13.73 12.95
C SER A 215 10.89 15.03 13.59
N GLY A 216 10.13 15.61 14.50
CA GLY A 216 10.53 16.82 15.25
C GLY A 216 11.81 16.59 16.06
N TYR A 217 11.94 15.45 16.74
CA TYR A 217 13.14 15.08 17.47
C TYR A 217 14.35 14.89 16.54
N ALA A 218 14.15 14.25 15.37
CA ALA A 218 15.20 14.09 14.37
C ALA A 218 15.73 15.44 13.85
N PHE A 219 14.85 16.43 13.65
CA PHE A 219 15.28 17.78 13.26
C PHE A 219 15.98 18.52 14.39
N TYR A 220 15.55 18.36 15.64
CA TYR A 220 16.22 18.98 16.80
C TYR A 220 17.67 18.48 16.98
N GLN A 221 17.93 17.19 16.76
CA GLN A 221 19.28 16.62 16.85
C GLN A 221 20.25 17.09 15.76
N ARG A 222 19.75 17.67 14.67
CA ARG A 222 20.57 18.16 13.54
C ARG A 222 20.98 19.63 13.66
N GLN A 223 20.45 20.33 14.64
CA GLN A 223 20.83 21.71 15.00
C GLN A 223 21.94 21.69 16.06
#